data_6c3a2559b2fb3e864fccbda0b2b3d0aa
#
_entry.id   6c3a2559b2fb3e864fccbda0b2b3d0aa
#
_cell.length_a   1.000
_cell.length_b   1.000
_cell.length_c   1.000
_cell.angle_alpha   90.00
_cell.angle_beta   90.00
_cell.angle_gamma   90.00
#
_symmetry.space_group_name_H-M   'P 1'
#
loop_
_entity.id
_entity.type
_entity.pdbx_description
1 polymer ?
#
loop_
_entity_poly.entity_id
_entity_poly.type
_entity_poly.pdbx_seq_one_letter_code
_entity_poly.pdbx_strand_id
1 'polypeptide(L)'
;ELSSYKYFMPSVANVIGTDLSKYKLITKDKFACNPMHVGRDERLPVALYTEDEPAIVSPAYFMFEIIDNSILNEDYLMMWFRRPEFDRLCWLRTDGSVRGGITWDDICRMKVPVPPLDEQIEIVQSYQAITDRIALKKQINDNLAA
;
A
#
# COMPACT_ATOMS: atom_id res chain seq x y z
N GLU A 1 -0.85 3.98 10.83
CA GLU A 1 -2.08 3.40 10.31
C GLU A 1 -2.10 3.38 8.79
N LEU A 2 -2.83 2.45 8.19
CA LEU A 2 -2.98 2.35 6.73
C LEU A 2 -4.35 2.84 6.29
N SER A 3 -4.36 3.76 5.33
CA SER A 3 -5.57 4.18 4.63
C SER A 3 -6.02 3.13 3.61
N SER A 4 -7.35 3.00 3.42
CA SER A 4 -7.91 2.23 2.30
C SER A 4 -7.51 2.80 0.93
N TYR A 5 -7.04 4.03 0.87
CA TYR A 5 -6.47 4.68 -0.32
C TYR A 5 -4.96 4.42 -0.51
N LYS A 6 -4.41 3.48 0.26
CA LYS A 6 -3.06 2.91 0.07
C LYS A 6 -1.91 3.89 0.34
N TYR A 7 -2.00 4.57 1.47
CA TYR A 7 -0.91 5.39 2.01
C TYR A 7 -0.86 5.27 3.54
N PHE A 8 0.29 5.58 4.12
CA PHE A 8 0.41 5.70 5.56
C PHE A 8 -0.17 7.01 6.07
N MET A 9 -0.83 6.95 7.19
CA MET A 9 -1.41 8.10 7.88
C MET A 9 -1.09 8.04 9.36
N PRO A 10 -1.06 9.20 10.06
CA PRO A 10 -0.93 9.21 11.52
C PRO A 10 -2.00 8.33 12.16
N SER A 11 -1.63 7.59 13.20
CA SER A 11 -2.60 6.79 13.93
C SER A 11 -3.45 7.68 14.83
N VAL A 12 -4.75 7.48 14.76
CA VAL A 12 -5.71 8.09 15.70
C VAL A 12 -6.03 7.17 16.88
N ALA A 13 -5.41 5.99 16.91
CA ALA A 13 -5.63 5.03 17.99
C ALA A 13 -5.05 5.55 19.31
N ASN A 14 -5.83 5.41 20.39
CA ASN A 14 -5.32 5.66 21.72
C ASN A 14 -4.42 4.49 22.15
N VAL A 15 -3.13 4.76 22.27
CA VAL A 15 -2.11 3.76 22.66
C VAL A 15 -1.81 3.77 24.16
N ILE A 16 -2.48 4.60 24.95
CA ILE A 16 -2.29 4.65 26.41
C ILE A 16 -2.70 3.31 27.01
N GLY A 17 -1.76 2.66 27.70
CA GLY A 17 -1.96 1.35 28.30
C GLY A 17 -1.88 0.16 27.32
N THR A 18 -1.53 0.41 26.06
CA THR A 18 -1.31 -0.65 25.07
C THR A 18 0.13 -1.17 25.16
N ASP A 19 0.27 -2.49 25.16
CA ASP A 19 1.59 -3.11 25.06
C ASP A 19 2.13 -3.01 23.62
N LEU A 20 3.02 -2.03 23.40
CA LEU A 20 3.62 -1.77 22.10
C LEU A 20 4.72 -2.78 21.72
N SER A 21 5.16 -3.64 22.65
CA SER A 21 6.20 -4.65 22.39
C SER A 21 5.81 -5.67 21.32
N LYS A 22 4.49 -5.82 21.08
CA LYS A 22 3.94 -6.73 20.06
C LYS A 22 3.86 -6.10 18.68
N TYR A 23 4.05 -4.80 18.57
CA TYR A 23 3.99 -4.09 17.29
C TYR A 23 5.22 -4.40 16.44
N LYS A 24 5.01 -4.39 15.12
CA LYS A 24 6.10 -4.63 14.16
C LYS A 24 6.77 -3.32 13.80
N LEU A 25 8.10 -3.33 13.75
CA LEU A 25 8.88 -2.18 13.28
C LEU A 25 8.92 -2.20 11.75
N ILE A 26 8.50 -1.09 11.13
CA ILE A 26 8.62 -0.89 9.69
C ILE A 26 9.70 0.14 9.40
N THR A 27 10.52 -0.16 8.39
CA THR A 27 11.58 0.71 7.89
C THR A 27 11.38 0.98 6.41
N LYS A 28 12.10 1.92 5.86
CA LYS A 28 12.03 2.33 4.45
C LYS A 28 12.08 1.13 3.50
N ASP A 29 11.36 1.25 2.39
CA ASP A 29 11.25 0.26 1.31
C ASP A 29 10.52 -1.04 1.69
N LYS A 30 9.88 -1.07 2.85
CA LYS A 30 9.00 -2.18 3.25
C LYS A 30 7.54 -1.83 3.02
N PHE A 31 6.77 -2.85 2.71
CA PHE A 31 5.32 -2.76 2.58
C PHE A 31 4.63 -3.21 3.86
N ALA A 32 3.54 -2.56 4.18
CA ALA A 32 2.58 -3.06 5.16
C ALA A 32 1.20 -3.22 4.53
N CYS A 33 0.47 -4.22 4.98
CA CYS A 33 -0.84 -4.56 4.46
C CYS A 33 -1.78 -4.88 5.62
N ASN A 34 -2.97 -4.28 5.61
CA ASN A 34 -4.03 -4.62 6.55
C ASN A 34 -4.98 -5.64 5.90
N PRO A 35 -4.90 -6.93 6.27
CA PRO A 35 -5.70 -7.98 5.63
C PRO A 35 -7.15 -8.02 6.11
N MET A 36 -7.48 -7.24 7.14
CA MET A 36 -8.80 -7.26 7.76
C MET A 36 -9.80 -6.41 6.96
N HIS A 37 -11.06 -6.82 6.99
CA HIS A 37 -12.18 -6.06 6.43
C HIS A 37 -12.18 -5.85 4.91
N VAL A 38 -11.41 -6.63 4.16
CA VAL A 38 -11.39 -6.55 2.69
C VAL A 38 -12.78 -6.85 2.11
N GLY A 39 -13.52 -7.78 2.72
CA GLY A 39 -14.89 -8.09 2.32
C GLY A 39 -15.86 -6.92 2.48
N ARG A 40 -15.67 -6.10 3.53
CA ARG A 40 -16.48 -4.91 3.79
C ARG A 40 -16.09 -3.73 2.89
N ASP A 41 -14.82 -3.48 2.78
CA ASP A 41 -14.30 -2.24 2.18
C ASP A 41 -14.04 -2.40 0.67
N GLU A 42 -14.11 -3.63 0.17
CA GLU A 42 -13.80 -4.02 -1.21
C GLU A 42 -12.43 -3.53 -1.68
N ARG A 43 -11.54 -3.28 -0.72
CA ARG A 43 -10.18 -2.78 -0.91
C ARG A 43 -9.23 -3.43 0.07
N LEU A 44 -8.01 -3.67 -0.37
CA LEU A 44 -6.91 -4.10 0.50
C LEU A 44 -6.02 -2.89 0.81
N PRO A 45 -6.02 -2.38 2.05
CA PRO A 45 -5.07 -1.35 2.45
C PRO A 45 -3.65 -1.92 2.41
N VAL A 46 -2.83 -1.42 1.51
CA VAL A 46 -1.41 -1.76 1.38
C VAL A 46 -0.64 -0.50 0.98
N ALA A 47 0.52 -0.27 1.57
CA ALA A 47 1.35 0.87 1.24
C ALA A 47 2.84 0.58 1.39
N LEU A 48 3.63 1.27 0.59
CA LEU A 48 5.08 1.31 0.70
C LEU A 48 5.48 2.37 1.73
N TYR A 49 6.34 2.00 2.67
CA TYR A 49 6.88 2.94 3.64
C TYR A 49 8.12 3.64 3.07
N THR A 50 8.07 4.95 2.99
CA THR A 50 9.08 5.78 2.29
C THR A 50 9.90 6.68 3.21
N GLU A 51 9.51 6.75 4.50
CA GLU A 51 10.19 7.62 5.47
C GLU A 51 11.51 7.02 5.95
N ASP A 52 12.48 7.88 6.24
CA ASP A 52 13.79 7.45 6.76
C ASP A 52 13.70 7.02 8.23
N GLU A 53 12.82 7.63 9.02
CA GLU A 53 12.59 7.28 10.41
C GLU A 53 11.73 6.02 10.53
N PRO A 54 12.14 5.04 11.34
CA PRO A 54 11.33 3.84 11.57
C PRO A 54 9.99 4.16 12.24
N ALA A 55 8.97 3.39 11.91
CA ALA A 55 7.66 3.46 12.54
C ALA A 55 7.18 2.09 13.01
N ILE A 56 6.10 2.07 13.78
CA ILE A 56 5.46 0.83 14.21
C ILE A 56 4.12 0.63 13.52
N VAL A 57 3.81 -0.63 13.21
CA VAL A 57 2.52 -1.03 12.62
C VAL A 57 1.88 -2.12 13.46
N SER A 58 0.58 -2.27 13.33
CA SER A 58 -0.18 -3.30 14.07
C SER A 58 0.43 -4.69 13.88
N PRO A 59 0.48 -5.51 14.93
CA PRO A 59 0.90 -6.92 14.81
C PRO A 59 0.01 -7.73 13.88
N ALA A 60 -1.24 -7.33 13.65
CA ALA A 60 -2.17 -7.96 12.74
C ALA A 60 -1.88 -7.67 11.26
N TYR A 61 -1.07 -6.68 10.95
CA TYR A 61 -0.69 -6.36 9.58
C TYR A 61 0.32 -7.35 9.03
N PHE A 62 0.21 -7.67 7.75
CA PHE A 62 1.32 -8.29 7.02
C PHE A 62 2.36 -7.23 6.71
N MET A 63 3.63 -7.60 6.83
CA MET A 63 4.76 -6.77 6.47
C MET A 63 5.69 -7.57 5.58
N PHE A 64 6.09 -7.01 4.45
CA PHE A 64 6.92 -7.69 3.46
C PHE A 64 7.81 -6.71 2.71
N GLU A 65 8.79 -7.24 2.02
CA GLU A 65 9.73 -6.48 1.19
C GLU A 65 10.04 -7.24 -0.09
N ILE A 66 10.57 -6.53 -1.08
CA ILE A 66 11.11 -7.14 -2.29
C ILE A 66 12.48 -7.72 -1.97
N ILE A 67 12.68 -8.99 -2.26
CA ILE A 67 13.96 -9.69 -2.00
C ILE A 67 15.04 -9.24 -2.98
N ASP A 68 14.66 -9.02 -4.24
CA ASP A 68 15.59 -8.64 -5.32
C ASP A 68 14.99 -7.48 -6.13
N ASN A 69 15.41 -6.27 -5.78
CA ASN A 69 14.98 -5.05 -6.47
C ASN A 69 15.69 -4.80 -7.80
N SER A 70 16.59 -5.68 -8.22
CA SER A 70 17.08 -5.71 -9.60
C SER A 70 16.07 -6.37 -10.57
N ILE A 71 15.10 -7.10 -10.03
CA ILE A 71 14.04 -7.78 -10.79
C ILE A 71 12.72 -7.01 -10.70
N LEU A 72 12.36 -6.54 -9.51
CA LEU A 72 11.10 -5.85 -9.25
C LEU A 72 11.35 -4.56 -8.48
N ASN A 73 10.86 -3.45 -9.02
CA ASN A 73 10.95 -2.14 -8.40
C ASN A 73 9.78 -1.92 -7.42
N GLU A 74 10.06 -1.31 -6.26
CA GLU A 74 9.08 -1.07 -5.20
C GLU A 74 7.94 -0.15 -5.65
N ASP A 75 8.25 0.94 -6.33
CA ASP A 75 7.24 1.88 -6.83
C ASP A 75 6.38 1.27 -7.93
N TYR A 76 6.96 0.42 -8.78
CA TYR A 76 6.23 -0.32 -9.79
C TYR A 76 5.23 -1.29 -9.14
N LEU A 77 5.65 -2.04 -8.12
CA LEU A 77 4.77 -2.94 -7.37
C LEU A 77 3.66 -2.15 -6.66
N MET A 78 3.98 -0.97 -6.12
CA MET A 78 2.97 -0.10 -5.51
C MET A 78 1.93 0.39 -6.52
N MET A 79 2.33 0.69 -7.75
CA MET A 79 1.40 1.02 -8.83
C MET A 79 0.44 -0.13 -9.13
N TRP A 80 0.93 -1.37 -9.13
CA TRP A 80 0.09 -2.56 -9.27
C TRP A 80 -0.96 -2.65 -8.15
N PHE A 81 -0.55 -2.46 -6.90
CA PHE A 81 -1.46 -2.48 -5.76
C PHE A 81 -2.54 -1.40 -5.81
N ARG A 82 -2.27 -0.27 -6.46
CA ARG A 82 -3.24 0.84 -6.62
C ARG A 82 -4.31 0.57 -7.67
N ARG A 83 -4.17 -0.45 -8.48
CA ARG A 83 -5.14 -0.76 -9.53
C ARG A 83 -6.45 -1.29 -8.94
N PRO A 84 -7.61 -0.85 -9.46
CA PRO A 84 -8.91 -1.40 -9.04
C PRO A 84 -9.03 -2.90 -9.24
N GLU A 85 -8.37 -3.45 -10.26
CA GLU A 85 -8.34 -4.90 -10.53
C GLU A 85 -7.68 -5.68 -9.40
N PHE A 86 -6.64 -5.13 -8.78
CA PHE A 86 -6.00 -5.75 -7.62
C PHE A 86 -6.99 -5.84 -6.45
N ASP A 87 -7.70 -4.76 -6.13
CA ASP A 87 -8.70 -4.76 -5.07
C ASP A 87 -9.83 -5.75 -5.35
N ARG A 88 -10.28 -5.84 -6.60
CA ARG A 88 -11.28 -6.83 -7.02
C ARG A 88 -10.78 -8.25 -6.82
N LEU A 89 -9.54 -8.54 -7.17
CA LEU A 89 -8.94 -9.86 -6.95
C LEU A 89 -8.84 -10.19 -5.45
N CYS A 90 -8.49 -9.21 -4.61
CA CYS A 90 -8.47 -9.38 -3.16
C CYS A 90 -9.86 -9.70 -2.62
N TRP A 91 -10.86 -8.93 -3.03
CA TRP A 91 -12.25 -9.13 -2.60
C TRP A 91 -12.79 -10.52 -3.01
N LEU A 92 -12.49 -10.98 -4.22
CA LEU A 92 -12.90 -12.31 -4.71
C LEU A 92 -12.28 -13.47 -3.92
N ARG A 93 -11.20 -13.23 -3.19
CA ARG A 93 -10.53 -14.24 -2.35
C ARG A 93 -11.02 -14.22 -0.90
N THR A 94 -11.87 -13.28 -0.53
CA THR A 94 -12.55 -13.31 0.76
C THR A 94 -13.76 -14.25 0.70
N ASP A 95 -14.28 -14.63 1.86
CA ASP A 95 -15.53 -15.40 1.95
C ASP A 95 -16.80 -14.57 1.68
N GLY A 96 -16.62 -13.30 1.28
CA GLY A 96 -17.72 -12.37 1.05
C GLY A 96 -18.41 -11.83 2.30
N SER A 97 -17.97 -12.24 3.49
CA SER A 97 -18.52 -11.70 4.74
C SER A 97 -18.00 -10.29 5.00
N VAL A 98 -18.76 -9.49 5.77
CA VAL A 98 -18.39 -8.14 6.21
C VAL A 98 -17.05 -8.14 6.99
N ARG A 99 -16.71 -9.27 7.61
CA ARG A 99 -15.47 -9.47 8.35
C ARG A 99 -14.42 -10.26 7.54
N GLY A 100 -14.73 -10.55 6.28
CA GLY A 100 -13.87 -11.32 5.40
C GLY A 100 -12.49 -10.67 5.22
N GLY A 101 -11.46 -11.35 5.68
CA GLY A 101 -10.08 -10.99 5.45
C GLY A 101 -9.47 -11.77 4.30
N ILE A 102 -8.26 -11.43 3.94
CA ILE A 102 -7.43 -12.16 2.97
C ILE A 102 -6.23 -12.78 3.70
N THR A 103 -5.84 -13.99 3.30
CA THR A 103 -4.66 -14.65 3.86
C THR A 103 -3.39 -14.22 3.14
N TRP A 104 -2.25 -14.40 3.80
CA TRP A 104 -0.95 -14.17 3.15
C TRP A 104 -0.75 -15.07 1.94
N ASP A 105 -1.17 -16.34 2.03
CA ASP A 105 -1.10 -17.28 0.91
C ASP A 105 -1.91 -16.81 -0.30
N ASP A 106 -3.07 -16.20 -0.09
CA ASP A 106 -3.87 -15.63 -1.17
C ASP A 106 -3.15 -14.49 -1.87
N ILE A 107 -2.47 -13.63 -1.11
CA ILE A 107 -1.65 -12.55 -1.66
C ILE A 107 -0.49 -13.13 -2.47
N CYS A 108 0.21 -14.13 -1.96
CA CYS A 108 1.34 -14.77 -2.62
C CYS A 108 0.96 -15.48 -3.92
N ARG A 109 -0.29 -15.91 -4.07
CA ARG A 109 -0.80 -16.56 -5.28
C ARG A 109 -1.20 -15.58 -6.38
N MET A 110 -1.26 -14.30 -6.08
CA MET A 110 -1.55 -13.29 -7.10
C MET A 110 -0.37 -13.14 -8.05
N LYS A 111 -0.68 -12.96 -9.33
CA LYS A 111 0.34 -12.77 -10.36
C LYS A 111 0.43 -11.31 -10.72
N VAL A 112 1.64 -10.79 -10.74
CA VAL A 112 1.96 -9.45 -11.21
C VAL A 112 2.85 -9.56 -12.46
N PRO A 113 2.57 -8.81 -13.54
CA PRO A 113 3.48 -8.75 -14.68
C PRO A 113 4.78 -8.06 -14.27
N VAL A 114 5.91 -8.66 -14.60
CA VAL A 114 7.24 -8.15 -14.27
C VAL A 114 8.04 -7.97 -15.56
N PRO A 115 7.88 -6.83 -16.26
CA PRO A 115 8.73 -6.50 -17.42
C PRO A 115 10.18 -6.24 -16.98
N PRO A 116 11.13 -6.08 -17.91
CA PRO A 116 12.49 -5.68 -17.58
C PRO A 116 12.53 -4.43 -16.69
N LEU A 117 13.52 -4.35 -15.81
CA LEU A 117 13.59 -3.29 -14.79
C LEU A 117 13.58 -1.87 -15.38
N ASP A 118 14.27 -1.65 -16.50
CA ASP A 118 14.28 -0.38 -17.21
C ASP A 118 12.88 0.05 -17.68
N GLU A 119 12.07 -0.88 -18.17
CA GLU A 119 10.67 -0.60 -18.51
C GLU A 119 9.84 -0.27 -17.26
N GLN A 120 10.06 -0.98 -16.15
CA GLN A 120 9.37 -0.67 -14.88
C GLN A 120 9.68 0.77 -14.43
N ILE A 121 10.94 1.17 -14.48
CA ILE A 121 11.39 2.51 -14.10
C ILE A 121 10.79 3.57 -15.03
N GLU A 122 10.73 3.32 -16.33
CA GLU A 122 10.11 4.23 -17.29
C GLU A 122 8.59 4.41 -17.00
N ILE A 123 7.90 3.33 -16.70
CA ILE A 123 6.47 3.36 -16.33
C ILE A 123 6.27 4.19 -15.05
N VAL A 124 7.09 3.96 -14.02
CA VAL A 124 7.03 4.72 -12.76
C VAL A 124 7.29 6.20 -12.99
N GLN A 125 8.31 6.57 -13.75
CA GLN A 125 8.64 7.97 -14.05
C GLN A 125 7.51 8.66 -14.82
N SER A 126 6.92 8.00 -15.81
CA SER A 126 5.80 8.54 -16.58
C SER A 126 4.57 8.77 -15.70
N TYR A 127 4.26 7.84 -14.82
CA TYR A 127 3.17 7.98 -13.85
C TYR A 127 3.42 9.12 -12.86
N GLN A 128 4.64 9.21 -12.33
CA GLN A 128 5.02 10.27 -11.39
C GLN A 128 4.92 11.66 -12.03
N ALA A 129 5.34 11.81 -13.27
CA ALA A 129 5.19 13.07 -14.00
C ALA A 129 3.73 13.50 -14.14
N ILE A 130 2.81 12.57 -14.39
CA ILE A 130 1.38 12.85 -14.47
C ILE A 130 0.80 13.23 -13.10
N THR A 131 1.13 12.50 -12.05
CA THR A 131 0.63 12.77 -10.69
C THR A 131 1.15 14.11 -10.16
N ASP A 132 2.39 14.47 -10.45
CA ASP A 132 2.98 15.76 -10.09
C ASP A 132 2.27 16.92 -10.80
N ARG A 133 1.92 16.76 -12.08
CA ARG A 133 1.15 17.76 -12.83
C ARG A 133 -0.26 17.94 -12.28
N ILE A 134 -0.91 16.85 -11.89
CA ILE A 134 -2.25 16.92 -11.27
C ILE A 134 -2.16 17.65 -9.92
N ALA A 135 -1.18 17.34 -9.09
CA ALA A 135 -0.96 18.00 -7.81
C ALA A 135 -0.70 19.51 -8.00
N LEU A 136 0.14 19.90 -8.96
CA LEU A 136 0.43 21.29 -9.28
C LEU A 136 -0.82 22.04 -9.76
N LYS A 137 -1.62 21.43 -10.63
CA LYS A 137 -2.86 22.04 -11.12
C LYS A 137 -3.87 22.24 -10.00
N LYS A 138 -4.02 21.29 -9.09
CA LYS A 138 -4.85 21.42 -7.90
C LYS A 138 -4.41 22.62 -7.06
N GLN A 139 -3.11 22.71 -6.77
CA GLN A 139 -2.54 23.79 -5.99
C GLN A 139 -2.77 25.17 -6.63
N ILE A 140 -2.63 25.26 -7.95
CA ILE A 140 -2.95 26.50 -8.70
C ILE A 140 -4.42 26.83 -8.56
N ASN A 141 -5.34 25.87 -8.74
CA ASN A 141 -6.76 26.11 -8.63
C ASN A 141 -7.16 26.54 -7.21
N ASP A 142 -6.61 25.92 -6.18
CA ASP A 142 -6.86 26.28 -4.79
C ASP A 142 -6.38 27.72 -4.49
N ASN A 143 -5.23 28.11 -5.03
CA ASN A 143 -4.71 29.47 -4.89
C ASN A 143 -5.56 30.52 -5.65
N LEU A 144 -6.15 30.15 -6.78
CA LEU A 144 -7.03 31.04 -7.55
C LEU A 144 -8.43 31.19 -6.92
N ALA A 145 -8.86 30.21 -6.14
CA ALA A 145 -10.15 30.21 -5.44
C ALA A 145 -10.10 30.91 -4.07
N ALA A 146 -8.90 31.23 -3.58
CA ALA A 146 -8.68 31.85 -2.28
C ALA A 146 -8.91 33.38 -2.27
#